data_7e15552c8f97f9e87a846a85c01017e6
#
_entry.id   7e15552c8f97f9e87a846a85c01017e6
#
_cell.length_a   1.000
_cell.length_b   1.000
_cell.length_c   1.000
_cell.angle_alpha   90.00
_cell.angle_beta   90.00
_cell.angle_gamma   90.00
#
_symmetry.space_group_name_H-M   'P 1'
#
loop_
_entity.id
_entity.type
_entity.pdbx_description
1 polymer ?
#
loop_
_entity_poly.entity_id
_entity_poly.type
_entity_poly.pdbx_seq_one_letter_code
_entity_poly.pdbx_strand_id
1 'polypeptide(L)'
;KKVTTEINELLSSSSFDDGYIYYQVTRGEDLIRSHMHSEHMSTETFGYITPCAFETKKLSVMICEDTRWGRCDIKSTSLLANVMNMNNARLHDCDEVVMHKDGILTEAGASNLFFIKDHNVCTPALSNNILPGITRSILIDALSDKGIKVIEGDFNYLELKTATSAWLTSSTKGIAPIENIVNIDHSLSLDDSLYISCK
;
A
#
# COMPACT_ATOMS: atom_id res chain seq x y z
N LYS A 1 0.63 -25.39 7.00
CA LYS A 1 -0.58 -26.21 7.20
C LYS A 1 -1.63 -25.51 8.08
N LYS A 2 -1.29 -25.02 9.30
CA LYS A 2 -2.25 -24.35 10.19
C LYS A 2 -2.94 -23.14 9.52
N VAL A 3 -2.19 -22.21 8.97
CA VAL A 3 -2.71 -21.00 8.29
C VAL A 3 -3.67 -21.37 7.16
N THR A 4 -3.30 -22.32 6.32
CA THR A 4 -4.15 -22.76 5.20
C THR A 4 -5.47 -23.37 5.69
N THR A 5 -5.44 -24.15 6.77
CA THR A 5 -6.64 -24.74 7.37
C THR A 5 -7.57 -23.63 7.89
N GLU A 6 -7.05 -22.70 8.68
CA GLU A 6 -7.84 -21.61 9.27
C GLU A 6 -8.42 -20.66 8.21
N ILE A 7 -7.67 -20.39 7.13
CA ILE A 7 -8.19 -19.62 5.98
C ILE A 7 -9.32 -20.36 5.28
N ASN A 8 -9.19 -21.67 5.08
CA ASN A 8 -10.25 -22.48 4.46
C ASN A 8 -11.51 -22.56 5.35
N GLU A 9 -11.35 -22.59 6.67
CA GLU A 9 -12.46 -22.52 7.61
C GLU A 9 -13.20 -21.18 7.50
N LEU A 10 -12.47 -20.05 7.44
CA LEU A 10 -13.06 -18.72 7.20
C LEU A 10 -13.82 -18.67 5.88
N LEU A 11 -13.22 -19.16 4.79
CA LEU A 11 -13.88 -19.21 3.48
C LEU A 11 -15.16 -20.04 3.52
N SER A 12 -15.12 -21.21 4.18
CA SER A 12 -16.28 -22.10 4.29
C SER A 12 -17.42 -21.52 5.13
N SER A 13 -17.11 -20.55 6.00
CA SER A 13 -18.10 -19.85 6.82
C SER A 13 -18.73 -18.64 6.12
N SER A 14 -18.20 -18.22 4.97
CA SER A 14 -18.72 -17.06 4.25
C SER A 14 -20.01 -17.38 3.51
N SER A 15 -20.89 -16.39 3.41
CA SER A 15 -22.15 -16.44 2.65
C SER A 15 -22.13 -15.54 1.41
N PHE A 16 -20.96 -15.03 1.01
CA PHE A 16 -20.77 -14.14 -0.14
C PHE A 16 -19.60 -14.63 -1.00
N ASP A 17 -19.62 -14.28 -2.28
CA ASP A 17 -18.67 -14.75 -3.28
C ASP A 17 -17.42 -13.85 -3.36
N ASP A 18 -17.57 -12.55 -3.14
CA ASP A 18 -16.49 -11.56 -3.24
C ASP A 18 -16.16 -10.94 -1.86
N GLY A 19 -14.88 -10.95 -1.53
CA GLY A 19 -14.44 -10.41 -0.25
C GLY A 19 -12.93 -10.49 -0.05
N TYR A 20 -12.48 -10.08 1.12
CA TYR A 20 -11.10 -10.27 1.54
C TYR A 20 -11.02 -10.93 2.92
N ILE A 21 -9.92 -11.62 3.14
CA ILE A 21 -9.58 -12.20 4.44
C ILE A 21 -8.50 -11.31 5.07
N TYR A 22 -8.78 -10.81 6.27
CA TYR A 22 -7.73 -10.32 7.15
C TYR A 22 -7.20 -11.47 8.00
N TYR A 23 -5.89 -11.59 8.08
CA TYR A 23 -5.25 -12.62 8.89
C TYR A 23 -3.96 -12.09 9.48
N GLN A 24 -3.77 -12.29 10.78
CA GLN A 24 -2.53 -11.93 11.48
C GLN A 24 -2.05 -13.07 12.36
N VAL A 25 -0.74 -13.09 12.56
CA VAL A 25 -0.07 -13.98 13.50
C VAL A 25 0.68 -13.10 14.50
N THR A 26 0.45 -13.33 15.76
CA THR A 26 1.18 -12.68 16.87
C THR A 26 2.14 -13.65 17.53
N ARG A 27 3.05 -13.12 18.30
CA ARG A 27 3.96 -13.96 19.11
C ARG A 27 3.21 -14.73 20.21
N GLY A 28 2.02 -14.27 20.58
CA GLY A 28 1.19 -14.85 21.59
C GLY A 28 1.07 -13.98 22.84
N GLU A 29 0.49 -14.57 23.89
CA GLU A 29 0.24 -13.94 25.18
C GLU A 29 1.37 -14.26 26.14
N ASP A 30 1.78 -13.28 26.95
CA ASP A 30 2.73 -13.44 28.05
C ASP A 30 2.04 -13.09 29.38
N LEU A 31 2.47 -13.74 30.45
CA LEU A 31 1.91 -13.56 31.81
C LEU A 31 2.24 -12.19 32.40
N ILE A 32 3.32 -11.58 31.98
CA ILE A 32 3.76 -10.27 32.45
C ILE A 32 4.01 -9.29 31.32
N ARG A 33 3.73 -8.01 31.56
CA ARG A 33 4.11 -6.95 30.63
C ARG A 33 5.64 -6.76 30.64
N SER A 34 6.29 -7.15 29.55
CA SER A 34 7.74 -6.96 29.36
C SER A 34 8.01 -6.53 27.91
N HIS A 35 9.11 -5.80 27.68
CA HIS A 35 9.64 -5.53 26.33
C HIS A 35 10.49 -6.71 25.82
N MET A 36 10.88 -7.61 26.70
CA MET A 36 11.50 -8.89 26.36
C MET A 36 10.44 -9.98 26.52
N HIS A 37 10.17 -10.70 25.43
CA HIS A 37 9.23 -11.81 25.45
C HIS A 37 9.84 -13.05 26.13
N SER A 38 9.00 -13.89 26.73
CA SER A 38 9.45 -15.17 27.26
C SER A 38 9.71 -16.19 26.14
N GLU A 39 10.59 -17.16 26.41
CA GLU A 39 10.99 -18.19 25.43
C GLU A 39 9.88 -19.20 25.10
N HIS A 40 8.86 -19.30 25.94
CA HIS A 40 7.82 -20.34 25.87
C HIS A 40 6.47 -19.85 25.33
N MET A 41 6.44 -18.70 24.66
CA MET A 41 5.21 -18.17 24.09
C MET A 41 4.73 -19.04 22.90
N SER A 42 3.44 -19.29 22.83
CA SER A 42 2.78 -19.89 21.69
C SER A 42 2.23 -18.82 20.76
N THR A 43 2.43 -18.97 19.46
CA THR A 43 1.86 -18.03 18.49
C THR A 43 0.33 -18.07 18.51
N GLU A 44 -0.28 -16.90 18.52
CA GLU A 44 -1.72 -16.72 18.38
C GLU A 44 -2.08 -16.19 16.99
N THR A 45 -3.21 -16.64 16.49
CA THR A 45 -3.74 -16.23 15.19
C THR A 45 -5.07 -15.53 15.37
N PHE A 46 -5.30 -14.51 14.56
CA PHE A 46 -6.58 -13.81 14.46
C PHE A 46 -6.91 -13.56 13.00
N GLY A 47 -8.13 -13.84 12.60
CA GLY A 47 -8.57 -13.58 11.24
C GLY A 47 -10.08 -13.41 11.15
N TYR A 48 -10.50 -12.70 10.12
CA TYR A 48 -11.91 -12.54 9.76
C TYR A 48 -12.05 -12.37 8.25
N ILE A 49 -13.25 -12.59 7.76
CA ILE A 49 -13.62 -12.38 6.35
C ILE A 49 -14.63 -11.24 6.25
N THR A 50 -14.47 -10.40 5.25
CA THR A 50 -15.32 -9.22 5.01
C THR A 50 -15.75 -9.19 3.55
N PRO A 51 -17.05 -8.99 3.23
CA PRO A 51 -17.49 -8.75 1.88
C PRO A 51 -16.86 -7.46 1.33
N CYS A 52 -16.41 -7.49 0.09
CA CYS A 52 -15.81 -6.34 -0.58
C CYS A 52 -16.02 -6.45 -2.08
N ALA A 53 -16.62 -5.44 -2.69
CA ALA A 53 -16.61 -5.30 -4.14
C ALA A 53 -15.23 -4.75 -4.56
N PHE A 54 -14.55 -5.44 -5.46
CA PHE A 54 -13.25 -5.00 -6.01
C PHE A 54 -13.48 -4.01 -7.16
N GLU A 55 -13.92 -2.82 -6.81
CA GLU A 55 -14.09 -1.73 -7.77
C GLU A 55 -12.89 -0.77 -7.69
N THR A 56 -12.29 -0.49 -8.84
CA THR A 56 -11.22 0.51 -8.94
C THR A 56 -11.82 1.90 -8.79
N LYS A 57 -11.51 2.58 -7.70
CA LYS A 57 -11.88 3.98 -7.47
C LYS A 57 -10.75 4.90 -7.90
N LYS A 58 -11.13 6.06 -8.45
CA LYS A 58 -10.21 7.19 -8.60
C LYS A 58 -9.97 7.80 -7.23
N LEU A 59 -8.74 8.20 -6.97
CA LEU A 59 -8.31 8.69 -5.66
C LEU A 59 -7.91 10.16 -5.72
N SER A 60 -8.37 10.92 -4.72
CA SER A 60 -7.74 12.19 -4.35
C SER A 60 -6.78 11.94 -3.21
N VAL A 61 -5.53 12.39 -3.34
CA VAL A 61 -4.50 12.19 -2.33
C VAL A 61 -3.87 13.50 -1.88
N MET A 62 -3.25 13.49 -0.71
CA MET A 62 -2.37 14.57 -0.27
C MET A 62 -0.98 14.03 0.02
N ILE A 63 0.04 14.89 -0.12
CA ILE A 63 1.41 14.56 0.23
C ILE A 63 1.68 14.98 1.68
N CYS A 64 2.36 14.14 2.45
CA CYS A 64 2.76 14.46 3.82
C CYS A 64 4.13 13.85 4.17
N GLU A 65 4.71 14.32 5.27
CA GLU A 65 5.94 13.76 5.83
C GLU A 65 5.69 12.35 6.37
N ASP A 66 6.60 11.42 6.10
CA ASP A 66 6.57 10.05 6.61
C ASP A 66 7.11 10.00 8.05
N THR A 67 6.20 10.01 9.00
CA THR A 67 6.49 9.95 10.44
C THR A 67 6.46 8.53 11.01
N ARG A 68 6.39 7.51 10.16
CA ARG A 68 6.38 6.11 10.59
C ARG A 68 7.74 5.69 11.15
N TRP A 69 7.75 4.54 11.81
CA TRP A 69 8.99 3.95 12.30
C TRP A 69 9.90 3.49 11.15
N GLY A 70 11.19 3.20 11.44
CA GLY A 70 12.19 2.90 10.42
C GLY A 70 12.21 1.45 9.92
N ARG A 71 11.13 0.66 10.04
CA ARG A 71 11.01 -0.72 9.60
C ARG A 71 9.66 -1.00 8.94
N CYS A 72 9.26 -0.15 7.99
CA CYS A 72 8.02 -0.31 7.23
C CYS A 72 8.08 -1.49 6.24
N ASP A 73 9.27 -2.03 5.96
CA ASP A 73 9.51 -3.28 5.26
C ASP A 73 8.86 -4.50 5.97
N ILE A 74 8.61 -4.39 7.26
CA ILE A 74 7.92 -5.41 8.05
C ILE A 74 6.42 -5.11 8.08
N LYS A 75 5.61 -6.04 7.52
CA LYS A 75 4.15 -5.93 7.62
C LYS A 75 3.68 -6.26 9.04
N SER A 76 3.48 -5.22 9.83
CA SER A 76 3.10 -5.31 11.24
C SER A 76 1.83 -4.52 11.56
N THR A 77 1.32 -4.70 12.77
CA THR A 77 0.19 -3.94 13.32
C THR A 77 0.60 -2.60 13.95
N SER A 78 1.87 -2.21 13.85
CA SER A 78 2.40 -0.92 14.35
C SER A 78 2.02 0.23 13.42
N LEU A 79 0.73 0.49 13.25
CA LEU A 79 0.14 1.36 12.22
C LEU A 79 -0.29 2.74 12.75
N LEU A 80 0.14 3.16 13.94
CA LEU A 80 -0.35 4.42 14.52
C LEU A 80 -0.10 5.62 13.61
N ALA A 81 1.09 5.78 13.06
CA ALA A 81 1.41 6.89 12.17
C ALA A 81 0.64 6.81 10.84
N ASN A 82 0.46 5.60 10.27
CA ASN A 82 -0.40 5.40 9.11
C ASN A 82 -1.83 5.88 9.39
N VAL A 83 -2.41 5.48 10.54
CA VAL A 83 -3.77 5.87 10.94
C VAL A 83 -3.88 7.39 11.11
N MET A 84 -2.87 8.03 11.74
CA MET A 84 -2.86 9.48 11.90
C MET A 84 -2.82 10.20 10.55
N ASN A 85 -1.95 9.78 9.64
CA ASN A 85 -1.82 10.36 8.31
C ASN A 85 -3.10 10.15 7.48
N MET A 86 -3.70 8.97 7.51
CA MET A 86 -4.96 8.68 6.81
C MET A 86 -6.14 9.48 7.37
N ASN A 87 -6.21 9.67 8.69
CA ASN A 87 -7.23 10.54 9.29
C ASN A 87 -7.02 12.01 8.89
N ASN A 88 -5.78 12.46 8.80
CA ASN A 88 -5.47 13.80 8.30
C ASN A 88 -5.90 13.95 6.83
N ALA A 89 -5.65 12.97 5.97
CA ALA A 89 -6.14 12.97 4.59
C ALA A 89 -7.67 13.13 4.54
N ARG A 90 -8.39 12.37 5.34
CA ARG A 90 -9.86 12.43 5.41
C ARG A 90 -10.38 13.81 5.83
N LEU A 91 -9.66 14.51 6.73
CA LEU A 91 -10.02 15.88 7.13
C LEU A 91 -9.85 16.91 6.00
N HIS A 92 -9.12 16.54 4.93
CA HIS A 92 -8.88 17.36 3.74
C HIS A 92 -9.60 16.78 2.50
N ASP A 93 -10.64 15.98 2.71
CA ASP A 93 -11.42 15.32 1.65
C ASP A 93 -10.56 14.49 0.69
N CYS A 94 -9.48 13.88 1.21
CA CYS A 94 -8.62 12.97 0.47
C CYS A 94 -8.89 11.52 0.87
N ASP A 95 -8.75 10.62 -0.11
CA ASP A 95 -8.93 9.17 0.07
C ASP A 95 -7.70 8.52 0.70
N GLU A 96 -6.49 9.08 0.45
CA GLU A 96 -5.24 8.53 0.93
C GLU A 96 -4.12 9.58 0.99
N VAL A 97 -2.99 9.23 1.60
CA VAL A 97 -1.77 10.02 1.60
C VAL A 97 -0.71 9.38 0.71
N VAL A 98 0.15 10.23 0.13
CA VAL A 98 1.44 9.86 -0.42
C VAL A 98 2.51 10.45 0.50
N MET A 99 3.46 9.64 0.94
CA MET A 99 4.40 10.04 1.97
C MET A 99 5.80 10.24 1.40
N HIS A 100 6.56 11.14 2.02
CA HIS A 100 7.99 11.32 1.76
C HIS A 100 8.76 11.44 3.08
N LYS A 101 10.04 11.10 3.04
CA LYS A 101 10.96 11.31 4.14
C LYS A 101 12.11 12.18 3.66
N ASP A 102 12.31 13.31 4.31
CA ASP A 102 13.32 14.29 3.89
C ASP A 102 13.21 14.67 2.40
N GLY A 103 12.00 14.79 1.89
CA GLY A 103 11.71 15.11 0.50
C GLY A 103 11.71 13.93 -0.47
N ILE A 104 12.18 12.75 -0.09
CA ILE A 104 12.20 11.54 -0.94
C ILE A 104 10.94 10.73 -0.73
N LEU A 105 10.25 10.41 -1.82
CA LEU A 105 9.03 9.60 -1.82
C LEU A 105 9.29 8.23 -1.18
N THR A 106 8.36 7.81 -0.33
CA THR A 106 8.35 6.46 0.23
C THR A 106 7.19 5.65 -0.35
N GLU A 107 6.07 5.63 0.27
CA GLU A 107 4.89 4.94 -0.22
C GLU A 107 3.61 5.68 0.19
N ALA A 108 2.45 5.11 0.02
CA ALA A 108 1.19 5.66 0.49
C ALA A 108 0.80 5.11 1.88
N GLY A 109 -0.30 5.58 2.44
CA GLY A 109 -0.75 5.19 3.78
C GLY A 109 -1.01 3.68 3.95
N ALA A 110 -1.46 3.00 2.88
CA ALA A 110 -1.70 1.56 2.86
C ALA A 110 -1.43 0.93 1.47
N SER A 111 -0.60 1.55 0.64
CA SER A 111 -0.40 1.20 -0.77
C SER A 111 1.00 1.59 -1.24
N ASN A 112 1.49 0.99 -2.33
CA ASN A 112 2.71 1.46 -2.98
C ASN A 112 2.36 2.45 -4.10
N LEU A 113 3.24 3.41 -4.35
CA LEU A 113 3.08 4.46 -5.34
C LEU A 113 3.78 4.10 -6.65
N PHE A 114 3.10 4.37 -7.76
CA PHE A 114 3.65 4.42 -9.10
C PHE A 114 3.26 5.73 -9.78
N PHE A 115 4.09 6.22 -10.69
CA PHE A 115 3.79 7.41 -11.48
C PHE A 115 4.53 7.39 -12.80
N ILE A 116 4.07 8.18 -13.77
CA ILE A 116 4.72 8.33 -15.07
C ILE A 116 5.43 9.67 -15.11
N LYS A 117 6.72 9.62 -15.41
CA LYS A 117 7.57 10.76 -15.63
C LYS A 117 8.50 10.50 -16.80
N ASP A 118 8.65 11.50 -17.69
CA ASP A 118 9.53 11.44 -18.87
C ASP A 118 9.33 10.14 -19.68
N HIS A 119 8.07 9.76 -19.89
CA HIS A 119 7.62 8.53 -20.57
C HIS A 119 8.12 7.22 -19.93
N ASN A 120 8.47 7.23 -18.64
CA ASN A 120 8.83 6.04 -17.89
C ASN A 120 7.87 5.80 -16.74
N VAL A 121 7.59 4.53 -16.48
CA VAL A 121 6.92 4.11 -15.23
C VAL A 121 7.95 4.13 -14.10
N CYS A 122 7.66 4.90 -13.06
CA CYS A 122 8.53 5.08 -11.91
C CYS A 122 7.85 4.60 -10.63
N THR A 123 8.64 4.08 -9.70
CA THR A 123 8.18 3.73 -8.34
C THR A 123 9.35 3.87 -7.36
N PRO A 124 9.12 4.29 -6.12
CA PRO A 124 10.17 4.34 -5.12
C PRO A 124 10.86 2.98 -4.93
N ALA A 125 12.20 2.99 -4.85
CA ALA A 125 13.00 1.79 -4.63
C ALA A 125 12.74 1.20 -3.24
N LEU A 126 12.72 -0.13 -3.14
CA LEU A 126 12.50 -0.82 -1.86
C LEU A 126 13.58 -0.43 -0.83
N SER A 127 13.13 -0.12 0.36
CA SER A 127 13.96 0.27 1.50
C SER A 127 13.26 -0.10 2.81
N ASN A 128 13.87 0.22 3.95
CA ASN A 128 13.23 0.06 5.25
C ASN A 128 11.98 0.97 5.43
N ASN A 129 11.77 1.94 4.57
CA ASN A 129 10.62 2.83 4.62
C ASN A 129 9.45 2.39 3.71
N ILE A 130 9.59 1.28 2.99
CA ILE A 130 8.61 0.83 1.98
C ILE A 130 8.29 -0.64 2.17
N LEU A 131 6.99 -0.96 2.25
CA LEU A 131 6.55 -2.34 2.25
C LEU A 131 6.72 -2.95 0.85
N PRO A 132 7.39 -4.12 0.70
CA PRO A 132 7.45 -4.83 -0.57
C PRO A 132 6.08 -5.45 -0.91
N GLY A 133 5.18 -4.64 -1.48
CA GLY A 133 3.80 -5.03 -1.78
C GLY A 133 3.72 -6.12 -2.86
N ILE A 134 2.85 -7.11 -2.65
CA ILE A 134 2.65 -8.19 -3.62
C ILE A 134 2.09 -7.65 -4.93
N THR A 135 1.10 -6.75 -4.87
CA THR A 135 0.54 -6.11 -6.08
C THR A 135 1.58 -5.27 -6.80
N ARG A 136 2.49 -4.60 -6.06
CA ARG A 136 3.63 -3.90 -6.64
C ARG A 136 4.52 -4.84 -7.44
N SER A 137 4.91 -5.97 -6.86
CA SER A 137 5.78 -6.96 -7.53
C SER A 137 5.10 -7.52 -8.79
N ILE A 138 3.85 -7.96 -8.67
CA ILE A 138 3.09 -8.51 -9.81
C ILE A 138 3.00 -7.49 -10.95
N LEU A 139 2.77 -6.20 -10.64
CA LEU A 139 2.70 -5.17 -11.66
C LEU A 139 4.05 -4.96 -12.37
N ILE A 140 5.16 -4.93 -11.62
CA ILE A 140 6.51 -4.80 -12.19
C ILE A 140 6.80 -5.97 -13.13
N ASP A 141 6.51 -7.20 -12.71
CA ASP A 141 6.71 -8.40 -13.51
C ASP A 141 5.86 -8.36 -14.80
N ALA A 142 4.57 -8.03 -14.67
CA ALA A 142 3.65 -7.92 -15.80
C ALA A 142 4.05 -6.83 -16.82
N LEU A 143 4.57 -5.70 -16.36
CA LEU A 143 5.10 -4.65 -17.22
C LEU A 143 6.38 -5.10 -17.93
N SER A 144 7.28 -5.81 -17.22
CA SER A 144 8.48 -6.39 -17.78
C SER A 144 8.17 -7.38 -18.92
N ASP A 145 7.16 -8.23 -18.74
CA ASP A 145 6.69 -9.18 -19.77
C ASP A 145 6.15 -8.46 -21.03
N LYS A 146 5.63 -7.25 -20.84
CA LYS A 146 5.20 -6.36 -21.96
C LYS A 146 6.35 -5.54 -22.55
N GLY A 147 7.57 -5.71 -22.08
CA GLY A 147 8.75 -4.93 -22.51
C GLY A 147 8.78 -3.49 -21.95
N ILE A 148 7.96 -3.18 -20.96
CA ILE A 148 7.91 -1.88 -20.30
C ILE A 148 8.79 -1.93 -19.05
N LYS A 149 9.87 -1.17 -19.06
CA LYS A 149 10.78 -1.09 -17.90
C LYS A 149 10.22 -0.15 -16.84
N VAL A 150 10.16 -0.62 -15.60
CA VAL A 150 9.88 0.21 -14.43
C VAL A 150 11.20 0.72 -13.84
N ILE A 151 11.28 2.01 -13.56
CA ILE A 151 12.41 2.63 -12.89
C ILE A 151 12.12 2.64 -11.39
N GLU A 152 12.88 1.85 -10.65
CA GLU A 152 12.88 1.86 -9.19
C GLU A 152 13.99 2.79 -8.70
N GLY A 153 13.68 3.84 -7.96
CA GLY A 153 14.66 4.85 -7.55
C GLY A 153 14.21 5.76 -6.43
N ASP A 154 15.11 6.66 -6.04
CA ASP A 154 14.82 7.73 -5.10
C ASP A 154 14.30 8.94 -5.87
N PHE A 155 13.06 9.31 -5.63
CA PHE A 155 12.37 10.42 -6.29
C PHE A 155 12.00 11.48 -5.27
N ASN A 156 12.27 12.75 -5.60
CA ASN A 156 11.76 13.84 -4.79
C ASN A 156 10.24 13.97 -4.97
N TYR A 157 9.48 14.24 -3.90
CA TYR A 157 8.03 14.36 -3.99
C TYR A 157 7.56 15.48 -4.95
N LEU A 158 8.40 16.51 -5.17
CA LEU A 158 8.11 17.57 -6.14
C LEU A 158 8.08 17.06 -7.59
N GLU A 159 8.64 15.89 -7.88
CA GLU A 159 8.58 15.28 -9.20
C GLU A 159 7.15 14.88 -9.58
N LEU A 160 6.29 14.66 -8.59
CA LEU A 160 4.87 14.43 -8.83
C LEU A 160 4.16 15.63 -9.48
N LYS A 161 4.71 16.86 -9.37
CA LYS A 161 4.18 18.06 -10.07
C LYS A 161 4.29 17.98 -11.59
N THR A 162 5.18 17.14 -12.09
CA THR A 162 5.42 16.96 -13.53
C THR A 162 5.03 15.56 -14.01
N ALA A 163 4.52 14.72 -13.12
CA ALA A 163 4.01 13.40 -13.46
C ALA A 163 2.78 13.55 -14.38
N THR A 164 2.70 12.75 -15.43
CA THR A 164 1.51 12.73 -16.32
C THR A 164 0.39 11.87 -15.76
N SER A 165 0.72 10.79 -15.08
CA SER A 165 -0.21 9.89 -14.39
C SER A 165 0.41 9.36 -13.12
N ALA A 166 -0.42 8.98 -12.13
CA ALA A 166 0.01 8.25 -10.95
C ALA A 166 -1.09 7.31 -10.46
N TRP A 167 -0.70 6.26 -9.76
CA TRP A 167 -1.63 5.30 -9.16
C TRP A 167 -1.04 4.65 -7.91
N LEU A 168 -1.92 4.08 -7.12
CA LEU A 168 -1.57 3.29 -5.94
C LEU A 168 -1.87 1.81 -6.18
N THR A 169 -1.06 0.94 -5.59
CA THR A 169 -1.25 -0.51 -5.66
C THR A 169 -1.41 -1.14 -4.29
N SER A 170 -2.43 -1.95 -4.12
CA SER A 170 -2.62 -2.79 -2.92
C SER A 170 -3.51 -4.00 -3.23
N SER A 171 -3.53 -4.98 -2.34
CA SER A 171 -4.34 -6.20 -2.51
C SER A 171 -5.85 -5.93 -2.55
N THR A 172 -6.33 -4.85 -1.92
CA THR A 172 -7.76 -4.50 -1.87
C THR A 172 -8.19 -3.47 -2.91
N LYS A 173 -7.25 -2.64 -3.42
CA LYS A 173 -7.53 -1.60 -4.42
C LYS A 173 -7.13 -2.03 -5.84
N GLY A 174 -6.31 -3.10 -5.98
CA GLY A 174 -5.69 -3.41 -7.26
C GLY A 174 -4.76 -2.26 -7.69
N ILE A 175 -5.04 -1.70 -8.87
CA ILE A 175 -4.35 -0.54 -9.45
C ILE A 175 -5.33 0.64 -9.43
N ALA A 176 -5.25 1.49 -8.42
CA ALA A 176 -6.16 2.61 -8.22
C ALA A 176 -5.55 3.93 -8.69
N PRO A 177 -6.10 4.58 -9.72
CA PRO A 177 -5.55 5.81 -10.27
C PRO A 177 -5.72 6.98 -9.29
N ILE A 178 -4.71 7.83 -9.24
CA ILE A 178 -4.77 9.14 -8.59
C ILE A 178 -5.28 10.15 -9.61
N GLU A 179 -6.37 10.84 -9.29
CA GLU A 179 -6.93 11.91 -10.12
C GLU A 179 -6.37 13.28 -9.70
N ASN A 180 -6.22 13.51 -8.39
CA ASN A 180 -5.76 14.79 -7.84
C ASN A 180 -4.75 14.59 -6.71
N ILE A 181 -3.76 15.50 -6.66
CA ILE A 181 -2.88 15.67 -5.50
C ILE A 181 -3.17 17.06 -4.94
N VAL A 182 -3.98 17.10 -3.89
CA VAL A 182 -4.67 18.32 -3.43
C VAL A 182 -3.70 19.41 -2.96
N ASN A 183 -2.68 19.07 -2.20
CA ASN A 183 -1.80 20.08 -1.61
C ASN A 183 -0.61 20.50 -2.49
N ILE A 184 -0.55 20.04 -3.73
CA ILE A 184 0.35 20.57 -4.76
C ILE A 184 -0.39 21.09 -5.98
N ASP A 185 -1.73 21.13 -5.90
CA ASP A 185 -2.64 21.62 -6.94
C ASP A 185 -2.31 21.02 -8.32
N HIS A 186 -2.25 19.69 -8.38
CA HIS A 186 -1.91 18.94 -9.58
C HIS A 186 -2.97 17.88 -9.89
N SER A 187 -3.50 17.94 -11.10
CA SER A 187 -4.43 16.95 -11.67
C SER A 187 -3.69 16.04 -12.63
N LEU A 188 -3.95 14.75 -12.54
CA LEU A 188 -3.26 13.70 -13.28
C LEU A 188 -4.14 13.14 -14.39
N SER A 189 -3.53 12.75 -15.51
CA SER A 189 -4.23 12.08 -16.61
C SER A 189 -4.57 10.64 -16.24
N LEU A 190 -5.79 10.24 -16.56
CA LEU A 190 -6.26 8.87 -16.41
C LEU A 190 -6.21 8.08 -17.74
N ASP A 191 -5.83 8.75 -18.82
CA ASP A 191 -5.82 8.20 -20.18
C ASP A 191 -4.40 8.02 -20.75
N ASP A 192 -3.37 8.08 -19.88
CA ASP A 192 -1.99 7.82 -20.29
C ASP A 192 -1.84 6.35 -20.75
N SER A 193 -1.23 6.14 -21.91
CA SER A 193 -1.10 4.83 -22.53
C SER A 193 -0.31 3.83 -21.70
N LEU A 194 0.70 4.29 -20.97
CA LEU A 194 1.47 3.43 -20.04
C LEU A 194 0.61 3.06 -18.84
N TYR A 195 -0.15 4.00 -18.28
CA TYR A 195 -1.09 3.68 -17.20
C TYR A 195 -2.16 2.68 -17.66
N ILE A 196 -2.73 2.86 -18.87
CA ILE A 196 -3.69 1.91 -19.43
C ILE A 196 -3.06 0.51 -19.59
N SER A 197 -1.77 0.43 -19.92
CA SER A 197 -1.04 -0.84 -20.01
C SER A 197 -0.83 -1.53 -18.66
N CYS A 198 -1.00 -0.80 -17.53
CA CYS A 198 -0.90 -1.33 -16.18
C CYS A 198 -2.21 -2.02 -15.69
N LYS A 199 -3.33 -1.69 -16.31
CA LYS A 199 -4.64 -2.30 -15.98
C LYS A 199 -4.77 -3.69 -16.58
#